data_463cddacce7baa32be2b6aeccf5f6d03
#
_entry.id   463cddacce7baa32be2b6aeccf5f6d03
#
_cell.length_a   1.000
_cell.length_b   1.000
_cell.length_c   1.000
_cell.angle_alpha   90.00
_cell.angle_beta   90.00
_cell.angle_gamma   90.00
#
_symmetry.space_group_name_H-M   'P 1'
#
loop_
_entity.id
_entity.type
_entity.pdbx_description
1 polymer ?
#
loop_
_entity_poly.entity_id
_entity_poly.type
_entity_poly.pdbx_seq_one_letter_code
_entity_poly.pdbx_strand_id
1 'polypeptide(L)'
;MTKTLQKVKILDFIKSRPQLLILVTMVVVLAVINPKFSTGANLLNILKQVSVIAIISSGLTLVVVSGCLDLSVGSVLSLLNVITARLQLQNNLAAVVVPLFIALFIGLFNGVIVTKFKVNSIIVTLGSLSVFAGLALLFTQGAIIIGRTGTWYSLIAQGELWGIPIHVYIFIILAIGYELLLKKTRFGRGLIYTGTNEEAARVAGIRTALYRIIAFMISAFSVAIASIILSSRMNSGTPVAGVGFEFDAVTAILIGGTSLIGGRGSIINTIIGVLLLAVLINALTLYQVPFAFQNIFKGLLIILAIIVDVRSREKYGK
;
A
#
# COMPACT_ATOMS: atom_id res chain seq x y z
N MET A 1 40.62 -3.01 -1.92
CA MET A 1 39.83 -2.49 -3.06
C MET A 1 38.33 -2.78 -2.96
N THR A 2 37.91 -3.95 -2.55
CA THR A 2 36.48 -4.35 -2.44
C THR A 2 35.68 -3.59 -1.37
N LYS A 3 36.23 -3.31 -0.19
CA LYS A 3 35.54 -2.57 0.90
C LYS A 3 35.28 -1.10 0.55
N THR A 4 36.18 -0.45 -0.22
CA THR A 4 36.04 0.95 -0.63
C THR A 4 34.95 1.11 -1.70
N LEU A 5 34.87 0.17 -2.65
CA LEU A 5 33.81 0.13 -3.68
C LEU A 5 32.43 -0.15 -3.10
N GLN A 6 32.32 -0.97 -2.03
CA GLN A 6 31.06 -1.18 -1.32
C GLN A 6 30.62 0.07 -0.56
N LYS A 7 31.54 0.77 0.14
CA LYS A 7 31.22 2.03 0.84
C LYS A 7 30.74 3.13 -0.12
N VAL A 8 31.33 3.27 -1.29
CA VAL A 8 30.92 4.24 -2.31
C VAL A 8 29.50 3.91 -2.80
N LYS A 9 29.20 2.65 -3.10
CA LYS A 9 27.84 2.23 -3.52
C LYS A 9 26.77 2.47 -2.45
N ILE A 10 27.10 2.28 -1.18
CA ILE A 10 26.16 2.53 -0.06
C ILE A 10 25.92 4.03 0.11
N LEU A 11 26.96 4.85 0.04
CA LEU A 11 26.85 6.30 0.13
C LEU A 11 26.05 6.90 -1.04
N ASP A 12 26.24 6.40 -2.25
CA ASP A 12 25.48 6.82 -3.43
C ASP A 12 24.01 6.37 -3.33
N PHE A 13 23.74 5.18 -2.79
CA PHE A 13 22.39 4.70 -2.52
C PHE A 13 21.66 5.58 -1.51
N ILE A 14 22.33 6.01 -0.44
CA ILE A 14 21.77 6.89 0.59
C ILE A 14 21.57 8.31 0.03
N LYS A 15 22.55 8.86 -0.68
CA LYS A 15 22.46 10.20 -1.27
C LYS A 15 21.36 10.32 -2.32
N SER A 16 21.07 9.25 -3.04
CA SER A 16 19.99 9.22 -4.02
C SER A 16 18.58 9.12 -3.40
N ARG A 17 18.48 8.97 -2.07
CA ARG A 17 17.22 8.77 -1.34
C ARG A 17 17.15 9.58 -0.06
N PRO A 18 16.87 10.89 -0.15
CA PRO A 18 16.80 11.77 1.02
C PRO A 18 15.79 11.29 2.06
N GLN A 19 14.72 10.59 1.63
CA GLN A 19 13.71 10.01 2.52
C GLN A 19 14.32 8.96 3.49
N LEU A 20 15.34 8.22 3.04
CA LEU A 20 16.04 7.26 3.90
C LEU A 20 16.83 7.95 5.01
N LEU A 21 17.45 9.10 4.73
CA LEU A 21 18.13 9.90 5.74
C LEU A 21 17.14 10.40 6.79
N ILE A 22 15.99 10.90 6.37
CA ILE A 22 14.93 11.35 7.28
C ILE A 22 14.47 10.19 8.17
N LEU A 23 14.23 9.00 7.58
CA LEU A 23 13.84 7.82 8.33
C LEU A 23 14.88 7.43 9.39
N VAL A 24 16.14 7.34 9.00
CA VAL A 24 17.24 6.96 9.92
C VAL A 24 17.36 7.99 11.04
N THR A 25 17.34 9.29 10.70
CA THR A 25 17.40 10.35 11.69
C THR A 25 16.23 10.27 12.67
N MET A 26 15.01 10.07 12.17
CA MET A 26 13.81 9.96 13.01
C MET A 26 13.89 8.74 13.95
N VAL A 27 14.32 7.58 13.44
CA VAL A 27 14.51 6.37 14.25
C VAL A 27 15.56 6.58 15.34
N VAL A 28 16.71 7.18 15.01
CA VAL A 28 17.78 7.47 16.00
C VAL A 28 17.30 8.44 17.06
N VAL A 29 16.66 9.53 16.65
CA VAL A 29 16.13 10.55 17.59
C VAL A 29 15.09 9.91 18.54
N LEU A 30 14.15 9.14 18.01
CA LEU A 30 13.12 8.48 18.83
C LEU A 30 13.72 7.43 19.77
N ALA A 31 14.73 6.67 19.32
CA ALA A 31 15.42 5.69 20.13
C ALA A 31 16.17 6.32 21.33
N VAL A 32 16.69 7.53 21.14
CA VAL A 32 17.38 8.28 22.22
C VAL A 32 16.39 8.91 23.17
N ILE A 33 15.30 9.50 22.65
CA ILE A 33 14.34 10.26 23.48
C ILE A 33 13.39 9.33 24.24
N ASN A 34 13.00 8.19 23.67
CA ASN A 34 12.02 7.29 24.25
C ASN A 34 12.52 5.84 24.29
N PRO A 35 12.99 5.33 25.43
CA PRO A 35 13.47 3.94 25.53
C PRO A 35 12.44 2.88 25.15
N LYS A 36 11.13 3.17 25.29
CA LYS A 36 10.05 2.26 24.87
C LYS A 36 10.02 2.07 23.35
N PHE A 37 10.50 3.05 22.58
CA PHE A 37 10.56 2.96 21.12
C PHE A 37 11.45 1.80 20.67
N SER A 38 12.60 1.61 21.31
CA SER A 38 13.62 0.60 20.95
C SER A 38 13.32 -0.80 21.49
N THR A 39 12.21 -1.02 22.19
CA THR A 39 11.84 -2.35 22.68
C THR A 39 11.52 -3.29 21.52
N GLY A 40 11.93 -4.57 21.65
CA GLY A 40 11.62 -5.59 20.62
C GLY A 40 10.12 -5.71 20.34
N ALA A 41 9.28 -5.62 21.37
CA ALA A 41 7.82 -5.64 21.22
C ALA A 41 7.31 -4.47 20.38
N ASN A 42 7.84 -3.25 20.58
CA ASN A 42 7.43 -2.09 19.79
C ASN A 42 7.90 -2.18 18.34
N LEU A 43 9.14 -2.63 18.11
CA LEU A 43 9.65 -2.84 16.74
C LEU A 43 8.84 -3.90 15.98
N LEU A 44 8.45 -5.00 16.64
CA LEU A 44 7.56 -5.99 16.06
C LEU A 44 6.17 -5.40 15.76
N ASN A 45 5.62 -4.55 16.62
CA ASN A 45 4.37 -3.86 16.36
C ASN A 45 4.45 -2.93 15.14
N ILE A 46 5.54 -2.19 14.99
CA ILE A 46 5.79 -1.38 13.80
C ILE A 46 5.80 -2.28 12.55
N LEU A 47 6.54 -3.39 12.56
CA LEU A 47 6.59 -4.33 11.43
C LEU A 47 5.22 -4.93 11.10
N LYS A 48 4.41 -5.27 12.12
CA LYS A 48 3.04 -5.76 11.95
C LYS A 48 2.12 -4.73 11.27
N GLN A 49 2.25 -3.46 11.58
CA GLN A 49 1.49 -2.38 10.95
C GLN A 49 1.99 -2.07 9.55
N VAL A 50 3.31 -1.96 9.39
CA VAL A 50 3.97 -1.67 8.11
C VAL A 50 3.59 -2.69 7.05
N SER A 51 3.55 -3.99 7.37
CA SER A 51 3.32 -5.04 6.39
C SER A 51 2.00 -4.88 5.63
N VAL A 52 0.91 -4.54 6.32
CA VAL A 52 -0.42 -4.36 5.69
C VAL A 52 -0.41 -3.14 4.75
N ILE A 53 0.03 -1.98 5.25
CA ILE A 53 0.07 -0.74 4.46
C ILE A 53 1.06 -0.88 3.30
N ALA A 54 2.21 -1.53 3.52
CA ALA A 54 3.22 -1.71 2.49
C ALA A 54 2.76 -2.63 1.35
N ILE A 55 1.97 -3.68 1.64
CA ILE A 55 1.38 -4.54 0.61
C ILE A 55 0.42 -3.71 -0.27
N ILE A 56 -0.49 -2.95 0.35
CA ILE A 56 -1.44 -2.08 -0.37
C ILE A 56 -0.68 -1.05 -1.20
N SER A 57 0.22 -0.30 -0.58
CA SER A 57 0.98 0.78 -1.22
C SER A 57 1.86 0.27 -2.36
N SER A 58 2.43 -0.93 -2.23
CA SER A 58 3.25 -1.54 -3.28
C SER A 58 2.43 -1.84 -4.54
N GLY A 59 1.23 -2.42 -4.40
CA GLY A 59 0.31 -2.63 -5.52
C GLY A 59 -0.20 -1.32 -6.10
N LEU A 60 -0.62 -0.39 -5.25
CA LEU A 60 -1.12 0.92 -5.66
C LEU A 60 -0.04 1.76 -6.37
N THR A 61 1.24 1.59 -6.03
CA THR A 61 2.35 2.25 -6.74
C THR A 61 2.35 1.95 -8.24
N LEU A 62 1.97 0.75 -8.66
CA LEU A 62 1.89 0.42 -10.09
C LEU A 62 0.78 1.21 -10.80
N VAL A 63 -0.36 1.41 -10.13
CA VAL A 63 -1.46 2.25 -10.63
C VAL A 63 -0.98 3.69 -10.76
N VAL A 64 -0.33 4.23 -9.72
CA VAL A 64 0.19 5.60 -9.70
C VAL A 64 1.24 5.82 -10.80
N VAL A 65 2.18 4.88 -10.96
CA VAL A 65 3.18 4.94 -12.05
C VAL A 65 2.54 4.95 -13.43
N SER A 66 1.36 4.34 -13.62
CA SER A 66 0.62 4.37 -14.89
C SER A 66 -0.09 5.69 -15.18
N GLY A 67 -0.01 6.68 -14.26
CA GLY A 67 -0.72 7.96 -14.35
C GLY A 67 -2.18 7.88 -13.90
N CYS A 68 -2.55 6.89 -13.10
CA CYS A 68 -3.87 6.73 -12.49
C CYS A 68 -3.77 6.74 -10.96
N LEU A 69 -4.90 6.97 -10.30
CA LEU A 69 -5.02 6.86 -8.84
C LEU A 69 -6.23 5.98 -8.50
N ASP A 70 -6.07 5.11 -7.50
CA ASP A 70 -7.15 4.27 -6.99
C ASP A 70 -7.41 4.59 -5.51
N LEU A 71 -8.50 5.32 -5.27
CA LEU A 71 -8.95 5.67 -3.92
C LEU A 71 -9.92 4.63 -3.33
N SER A 72 -10.30 3.62 -4.11
CA SER A 72 -11.21 2.58 -3.63
C SER A 72 -10.55 1.53 -2.74
N VAL A 73 -9.20 1.52 -2.65
CA VAL A 73 -8.42 0.47 -1.95
C VAL A 73 -8.86 0.26 -0.50
N GLY A 74 -9.25 1.32 0.22
CA GLY A 74 -9.72 1.22 1.61
C GLY A 74 -11.09 0.56 1.73
N SER A 75 -12.05 0.94 0.88
CA SER A 75 -13.38 0.34 0.88
C SER A 75 -13.36 -1.11 0.35
N VAL A 76 -12.53 -1.40 -0.65
CA VAL A 76 -12.27 -2.76 -1.15
C VAL A 76 -11.69 -3.62 -0.04
N LEU A 77 -10.73 -3.09 0.74
CA LEU A 77 -10.17 -3.78 1.91
C LEU A 77 -11.28 -4.09 2.92
N SER A 78 -12.15 -3.12 3.25
CA SER A 78 -13.27 -3.32 4.17
C SER A 78 -14.23 -4.40 3.67
N LEU A 79 -14.64 -4.35 2.40
CA LEU A 79 -15.53 -5.34 1.80
C LEU A 79 -14.92 -6.74 1.84
N LEU A 80 -13.65 -6.87 1.41
CA LEU A 80 -12.97 -8.15 1.41
C LEU A 80 -12.72 -8.67 2.83
N ASN A 81 -12.50 -7.78 3.82
CA ASN A 81 -12.32 -8.13 5.21
C ASN A 81 -13.55 -8.81 5.81
N VAL A 82 -14.74 -8.28 5.56
CA VAL A 82 -15.97 -8.89 6.04
C VAL A 82 -16.32 -10.19 5.29
N ILE A 83 -16.06 -10.26 3.98
CA ILE A 83 -16.25 -11.49 3.20
C ILE A 83 -15.32 -12.59 3.72
N THR A 84 -14.03 -12.26 3.92
CA THR A 84 -13.03 -13.17 4.46
C THR A 84 -13.44 -13.73 5.83
N ALA A 85 -13.82 -12.86 6.77
CA ALA A 85 -14.25 -13.28 8.10
C ALA A 85 -15.51 -14.17 8.04
N ARG A 86 -16.46 -13.86 7.16
CA ARG A 86 -17.67 -14.68 7.00
C ARG A 86 -17.36 -16.07 6.44
N LEU A 87 -16.52 -16.15 5.43
CA LEU A 87 -16.11 -17.42 4.81
C LEU A 87 -15.26 -18.27 5.76
N GLN A 88 -14.43 -17.64 6.58
CA GLN A 88 -13.59 -18.32 7.57
C GLN A 88 -14.41 -19.12 8.59
N LEU A 89 -15.66 -18.73 8.87
CA LEU A 89 -16.57 -19.48 9.74
C LEU A 89 -16.96 -20.85 9.16
N GLN A 90 -16.90 -20.99 7.84
CA GLN A 90 -17.31 -22.20 7.12
C GLN A 90 -16.12 -22.96 6.56
N ASN A 91 -15.22 -22.27 5.86
CA ASN A 91 -14.10 -22.86 5.17
C ASN A 91 -12.91 -21.87 5.09
N ASN A 92 -11.81 -22.20 5.75
CA ASN A 92 -10.61 -21.38 5.77
C ASN A 92 -9.96 -21.20 4.36
N LEU A 93 -10.03 -22.22 3.48
CA LEU A 93 -9.50 -22.11 2.13
C LEU A 93 -10.34 -21.14 1.30
N ALA A 94 -11.67 -21.22 1.41
CA ALA A 94 -12.57 -20.26 0.76
C ALA A 94 -12.31 -18.84 1.24
N ALA A 95 -12.03 -18.64 2.54
CA ALA A 95 -11.69 -17.34 3.12
C ALA A 95 -10.42 -16.72 2.53
N VAL A 96 -9.51 -17.52 1.96
CA VAL A 96 -8.32 -17.03 1.28
C VAL A 96 -8.58 -16.87 -0.22
N VAL A 97 -9.13 -17.88 -0.87
CA VAL A 97 -9.21 -17.93 -2.34
C VAL A 97 -10.28 -16.99 -2.90
N VAL A 98 -11.47 -16.95 -2.30
CA VAL A 98 -12.60 -16.16 -2.83
C VAL A 98 -12.32 -14.65 -2.82
N PRO A 99 -11.78 -14.05 -1.75
CA PRO A 99 -11.43 -12.62 -1.75
C PRO A 99 -10.41 -12.24 -2.83
N LEU A 100 -9.45 -13.13 -3.16
CA LEU A 100 -8.48 -12.89 -4.23
C LEU A 100 -9.17 -12.79 -5.60
N PHE A 101 -10.11 -13.68 -5.91
CA PHE A 101 -10.88 -13.61 -7.15
C PHE A 101 -11.80 -12.40 -7.22
N ILE A 102 -12.49 -12.07 -6.12
CA ILE A 102 -13.33 -10.87 -6.05
C ILE A 102 -12.48 -9.61 -6.28
N ALA A 103 -11.29 -9.53 -5.67
CA ALA A 103 -10.38 -8.41 -5.86
C ALA A 103 -9.94 -8.26 -7.33
N LEU A 104 -9.57 -9.36 -7.99
CA LEU A 104 -9.20 -9.33 -9.42
C LEU A 104 -10.36 -8.81 -10.28
N PHE A 105 -11.60 -9.21 -9.97
CA PHE A 105 -12.78 -8.70 -10.65
C PHE A 105 -13.00 -7.21 -10.39
N ILE A 106 -12.84 -6.74 -9.16
CA ILE A 106 -12.95 -5.31 -8.79
C ILE A 106 -11.88 -4.50 -9.53
N GLY A 107 -10.62 -4.97 -9.53
CA GLY A 107 -9.53 -4.31 -10.23
C GLY A 107 -9.77 -4.25 -11.75
N LEU A 108 -10.28 -5.35 -12.34
CA LEU A 108 -10.70 -5.40 -13.74
C LEU A 108 -11.81 -4.38 -14.01
N PHE A 109 -12.84 -4.33 -13.17
CA PHE A 109 -13.97 -3.42 -13.29
C PHE A 109 -13.50 -1.95 -13.29
N ASN A 110 -12.75 -1.53 -12.27
CA ASN A 110 -12.22 -0.17 -12.19
C ASN A 110 -11.30 0.15 -13.39
N GLY A 111 -10.38 -0.77 -13.70
CA GLY A 111 -9.44 -0.60 -14.81
C GLY A 111 -10.13 -0.48 -16.17
N VAL A 112 -11.17 -1.26 -16.44
CA VAL A 112 -11.96 -1.20 -17.69
C VAL A 112 -12.73 0.12 -17.77
N ILE A 113 -13.39 0.54 -16.69
CA ILE A 113 -14.13 1.82 -16.69
C ILE A 113 -13.18 2.99 -16.99
N VAL A 114 -12.06 3.05 -16.29
CA VAL A 114 -11.06 4.13 -16.48
C VAL A 114 -10.54 4.15 -17.91
N THR A 115 -10.20 2.98 -18.48
CA THR A 115 -9.49 2.94 -19.76
C THR A 115 -10.42 2.91 -20.97
N LYS A 116 -11.51 2.13 -20.93
CA LYS A 116 -12.43 1.95 -22.06
C LYS A 116 -13.38 3.15 -22.21
N PHE A 117 -13.89 3.65 -21.10
CA PHE A 117 -14.78 4.84 -21.11
C PHE A 117 -14.00 6.16 -20.98
N LYS A 118 -12.66 6.11 -20.81
CA LYS A 118 -11.76 7.27 -20.68
C LYS A 118 -12.18 8.24 -19.57
N VAL A 119 -12.74 7.72 -18.48
CA VAL A 119 -13.14 8.51 -17.31
C VAL A 119 -11.93 8.69 -16.40
N ASN A 120 -11.85 9.87 -15.76
CA ASN A 120 -10.79 10.12 -14.77
C ASN A 120 -10.80 9.07 -13.66
N SER A 121 -9.63 8.49 -13.38
CA SER A 121 -9.48 7.40 -12.41
C SER A 121 -9.92 7.79 -11.00
N ILE A 122 -9.68 9.03 -10.59
CA ILE A 122 -10.10 9.53 -9.27
C ILE A 122 -11.63 9.49 -9.15
N ILE A 123 -12.35 9.94 -10.18
CA ILE A 123 -13.82 9.98 -10.18
C ILE A 123 -14.39 8.56 -10.11
N VAL A 124 -13.85 7.64 -10.94
CA VAL A 124 -14.28 6.23 -10.96
C VAL A 124 -14.04 5.58 -9.59
N THR A 125 -12.84 5.76 -9.03
CA THR A 125 -12.47 5.09 -7.78
C THR A 125 -13.11 5.73 -6.55
N LEU A 126 -13.47 7.02 -6.56
CA LEU A 126 -14.33 7.62 -5.54
C LEU A 126 -15.76 7.06 -5.58
N GLY A 127 -16.32 6.88 -6.79
CA GLY A 127 -17.59 6.18 -6.95
C GLY A 127 -17.52 4.75 -6.42
N SER A 128 -16.47 4.01 -6.80
CA SER A 128 -16.21 2.64 -6.33
C SER A 128 -16.01 2.59 -4.81
N LEU A 129 -15.32 3.59 -4.21
CA LEU A 129 -15.16 3.71 -2.76
C LEU A 129 -16.53 3.70 -2.07
N SER A 130 -17.46 4.53 -2.55
CA SER A 130 -18.81 4.63 -1.98
C SER A 130 -19.60 3.32 -2.16
N VAL A 131 -19.52 2.71 -3.34
CA VAL A 131 -20.22 1.44 -3.64
C VAL A 131 -19.70 0.32 -2.75
N PHE A 132 -18.38 0.11 -2.66
CA PHE A 132 -17.81 -1.01 -1.89
C PHE A 132 -17.94 -0.78 -0.38
N ALA A 133 -17.88 0.47 0.11
CA ALA A 133 -18.20 0.78 1.50
C ALA A 133 -19.66 0.46 1.83
N GLY A 134 -20.61 0.84 0.95
CA GLY A 134 -22.01 0.50 1.09
C GLY A 134 -22.27 -1.01 1.10
N LEU A 135 -21.62 -1.74 0.18
CA LEU A 135 -21.73 -3.21 0.14
C LEU A 135 -21.16 -3.86 1.40
N ALA A 136 -20.04 -3.38 1.97
CA ALA A 136 -19.51 -3.89 3.22
C ALA A 136 -20.49 -3.71 4.40
N LEU A 137 -21.13 -2.55 4.47
CA LEU A 137 -22.17 -2.28 5.48
C LEU A 137 -23.43 -3.15 5.28
N LEU A 138 -23.90 -3.29 4.04
CA LEU A 138 -25.05 -4.15 3.72
C LEU A 138 -24.79 -5.61 4.09
N PHE A 139 -23.60 -6.12 3.75
CA PHE A 139 -23.21 -7.50 4.00
C PHE A 139 -23.15 -7.85 5.50
N THR A 140 -22.88 -6.87 6.35
CA THR A 140 -22.74 -7.04 7.80
C THR A 140 -23.87 -6.44 8.60
N GLN A 141 -24.77 -5.67 7.97
CA GLN A 141 -25.74 -4.81 8.66
C GLN A 141 -25.06 -3.87 9.69
N GLY A 142 -23.84 -3.44 9.39
CA GLY A 142 -23.03 -2.61 10.27
C GLY A 142 -22.35 -3.33 11.43
N ALA A 143 -22.62 -4.63 11.63
CA ALA A 143 -22.07 -5.42 12.72
C ALA A 143 -20.63 -5.93 12.42
N ILE A 144 -19.90 -6.29 13.46
CA ILE A 144 -18.61 -6.97 13.33
C ILE A 144 -18.86 -8.47 13.22
N ILE A 145 -18.22 -9.13 12.27
CA ILE A 145 -18.21 -10.58 12.13
C ILE A 145 -17.02 -11.11 12.91
N ILE A 146 -17.28 -11.84 14.00
CA ILE A 146 -16.22 -12.48 14.79
C ILE A 146 -15.79 -13.76 14.10
N GLY A 147 -14.48 -13.93 13.86
CA GLY A 147 -13.91 -15.09 13.22
C GLY A 147 -13.75 -16.28 14.17
N ARG A 148 -13.33 -17.40 13.62
CA ARG A 148 -13.07 -18.65 14.34
C ARG A 148 -11.61 -18.68 14.79
N THR A 149 -11.37 -18.91 16.08
CA THR A 149 -10.02 -19.08 16.63
C THR A 149 -9.52 -20.53 16.47
N GLY A 150 -8.19 -20.74 16.61
CA GLY A 150 -7.60 -22.08 16.64
C GLY A 150 -7.57 -22.79 15.28
N THR A 151 -7.74 -22.09 14.19
CA THR A 151 -7.64 -22.63 12.82
C THR A 151 -6.28 -22.26 12.17
N TRP A 152 -5.87 -22.99 11.15
CA TRP A 152 -4.64 -22.66 10.41
C TRP A 152 -4.70 -21.24 9.79
N TYR A 153 -5.90 -20.71 9.55
CA TYR A 153 -6.10 -19.36 9.03
C TYR A 153 -5.50 -18.29 9.96
N SER A 154 -5.63 -18.48 11.29
CA SER A 154 -5.04 -17.55 12.27
C SER A 154 -3.51 -17.48 12.19
N LEU A 155 -2.84 -18.53 11.71
CA LEU A 155 -1.38 -18.57 11.54
C LEU A 155 -0.90 -17.55 10.48
N ILE A 156 -1.74 -17.12 9.54
CA ILE A 156 -1.37 -16.15 8.49
C ILE A 156 -0.85 -14.86 9.11
N ALA A 157 -1.49 -14.36 10.16
CA ALA A 157 -1.09 -13.12 10.82
C ALA A 157 -0.58 -13.28 12.25
N GLN A 158 -0.96 -14.36 12.95
CA GLN A 158 -0.55 -14.63 14.32
C GLN A 158 0.62 -15.61 14.40
N GLY A 159 0.89 -16.36 13.32
CA GLY A 159 2.03 -17.26 13.24
C GLY A 159 3.35 -16.50 13.12
N GLU A 160 4.38 -17.04 13.74
CA GLU A 160 5.72 -16.48 13.71
C GLU A 160 6.72 -17.52 13.21
N LEU A 161 7.66 -17.08 12.39
CA LEU A 161 8.80 -17.86 11.95
C LEU A 161 10.06 -17.13 12.39
N TRP A 162 10.91 -17.78 13.21
CA TRP A 162 12.10 -17.18 13.84
C TRP A 162 11.81 -15.86 14.59
N GLY A 163 10.64 -15.78 15.26
CA GLY A 163 10.22 -14.58 16.00
C GLY A 163 9.74 -13.42 15.14
N ILE A 164 9.60 -13.62 13.82
CA ILE A 164 9.05 -12.63 12.89
C ILE A 164 7.69 -13.14 12.39
N PRO A 165 6.65 -12.28 12.41
CA PRO A 165 5.32 -12.63 11.92
C PRO A 165 5.32 -13.06 10.44
N ILE A 166 4.57 -14.11 10.10
CA ILE A 166 4.51 -14.68 8.74
C ILE A 166 4.13 -13.63 7.68
N HIS A 167 3.21 -12.73 8.00
CA HIS A 167 2.76 -11.71 7.06
C HIS A 167 3.86 -10.69 6.69
N VAL A 168 4.92 -10.55 7.49
CA VAL A 168 6.09 -9.74 7.14
C VAL A 168 6.87 -10.38 5.98
N TYR A 169 6.99 -11.71 5.97
CA TYR A 169 7.61 -12.42 4.84
C TYR A 169 6.76 -12.29 3.58
N ILE A 170 5.43 -12.39 3.69
CA ILE A 170 4.50 -12.18 2.57
C ILE A 170 4.70 -10.77 1.99
N PHE A 171 4.77 -9.74 2.84
CA PHE A 171 5.06 -8.38 2.44
C PHE A 171 6.39 -8.28 1.67
N ILE A 172 7.48 -8.83 2.21
CA ILE A 172 8.81 -8.77 1.59
C ILE A 172 8.81 -9.44 0.21
N ILE A 173 8.20 -10.62 0.09
CA ILE A 173 8.11 -11.36 -1.17
C ILE A 173 7.34 -10.54 -2.22
N LEU A 174 6.19 -9.96 -1.85
CA LEU A 174 5.40 -9.13 -2.76
C LEU A 174 6.15 -7.86 -3.16
N ALA A 175 6.80 -7.19 -2.22
CA ALA A 175 7.57 -5.98 -2.47
C ALA A 175 8.72 -6.23 -3.44
N ILE A 176 9.48 -7.31 -3.25
CA ILE A 176 10.55 -7.71 -4.17
C ILE A 176 9.95 -8.06 -5.55
N GLY A 177 8.87 -8.85 -5.58
CA GLY A 177 8.19 -9.22 -6.81
C GLY A 177 7.72 -8.01 -7.61
N TYR A 178 7.08 -7.04 -6.98
CA TYR A 178 6.61 -5.83 -7.64
C TYR A 178 7.74 -4.89 -8.07
N GLU A 179 8.82 -4.77 -7.30
CA GLU A 179 9.99 -3.99 -7.72
C GLU A 179 10.67 -4.63 -8.94
N LEU A 180 10.81 -5.95 -8.96
CA LEU A 180 11.32 -6.68 -10.13
C LEU A 180 10.37 -6.55 -11.33
N LEU A 181 9.05 -6.68 -11.11
CA LEU A 181 8.03 -6.48 -12.14
C LEU A 181 8.15 -5.09 -12.75
N LEU A 182 8.24 -4.04 -11.92
CA LEU A 182 8.32 -2.65 -12.37
C LEU A 182 9.64 -2.35 -13.10
N LYS A 183 10.78 -2.80 -12.56
CA LYS A 183 12.10 -2.40 -13.09
C LYS A 183 12.69 -3.34 -14.14
N LYS A 184 12.39 -4.64 -14.06
CA LYS A 184 13.09 -5.65 -14.87
C LYS A 184 12.25 -6.21 -16.01
N THR A 185 10.91 -6.01 -16.03
CA THR A 185 10.04 -6.61 -17.05
C THR A 185 9.66 -5.63 -18.17
N ARG A 186 9.15 -6.18 -19.27
CA ARG A 186 8.54 -5.41 -20.37
C ARG A 186 7.26 -4.70 -19.88
N PHE A 187 6.53 -5.34 -18.96
CA PHE A 187 5.33 -4.78 -18.37
C PHE A 187 5.65 -3.49 -17.59
N GLY A 188 6.62 -3.52 -16.69
CA GLY A 188 7.00 -2.34 -15.91
C GLY A 188 7.47 -1.17 -16.78
N ARG A 189 8.28 -1.43 -17.80
CA ARG A 189 8.69 -0.38 -18.76
C ARG A 189 7.51 0.20 -19.52
N GLY A 190 6.60 -0.66 -20.02
CA GLY A 190 5.38 -0.20 -20.68
C GLY A 190 4.48 0.63 -19.77
N LEU A 191 4.40 0.26 -18.48
CA LEU A 191 3.65 1.01 -17.48
C LEU A 191 4.24 2.41 -17.24
N ILE A 192 5.58 2.51 -17.10
CA ILE A 192 6.28 3.78 -16.96
C ILE A 192 6.07 4.67 -18.19
N TYR A 193 6.20 4.13 -19.40
CA TYR A 193 5.96 4.90 -20.65
C TYR A 193 4.50 5.37 -20.73
N THR A 194 3.54 4.51 -20.37
CA THR A 194 2.11 4.86 -20.31
C THR A 194 1.86 6.04 -19.40
N GLY A 195 2.49 6.08 -18.22
CA GLY A 195 2.34 7.17 -17.27
C GLY A 195 3.12 8.44 -17.65
N THR A 196 4.22 8.31 -18.40
CA THR A 196 5.01 9.48 -18.85
C THR A 196 4.30 10.26 -19.94
N ASN A 197 3.83 9.57 -20.98
CA ASN A 197 3.04 10.13 -22.06
C ASN A 197 2.26 9.02 -22.75
N GLU A 198 0.95 8.96 -22.48
CA GLU A 198 0.07 7.93 -22.99
C GLU A 198 -0.01 7.93 -24.53
N GLU A 199 -0.07 9.12 -25.14
CA GLU A 199 -0.17 9.28 -26.57
C GLU A 199 1.10 8.76 -27.28
N ALA A 200 2.27 9.18 -26.83
CA ALA A 200 3.55 8.71 -27.37
C ALA A 200 3.72 7.20 -27.16
N ALA A 201 3.35 6.67 -25.99
CA ALA A 201 3.38 5.24 -25.72
C ALA A 201 2.48 4.46 -26.68
N ARG A 202 1.27 4.97 -26.96
CA ARG A 202 0.33 4.35 -27.90
C ARG A 202 0.85 4.35 -29.34
N VAL A 203 1.43 5.47 -29.79
CA VAL A 203 2.05 5.55 -31.12
C VAL A 203 3.24 4.59 -31.23
N ALA A 204 3.99 4.37 -30.14
CA ALA A 204 5.06 3.38 -30.09
C ALA A 204 4.56 1.91 -29.99
N GLY A 205 3.25 1.66 -30.14
CA GLY A 205 2.66 0.31 -30.13
C GLY A 205 2.40 -0.28 -28.75
N ILE A 206 2.51 0.51 -27.67
CA ILE A 206 2.22 0.05 -26.30
C ILE A 206 0.70 0.04 -26.09
N ARG A 207 0.16 -1.09 -25.62
CA ARG A 207 -1.28 -1.25 -25.29
C ARG A 207 -1.60 -0.60 -23.95
N THR A 208 -1.57 0.75 -23.87
CA THR A 208 -1.68 1.55 -22.62
C THR A 208 -2.87 1.13 -21.76
N ALA A 209 -4.05 0.91 -22.36
CA ALA A 209 -5.24 0.44 -21.67
C ALA A 209 -5.03 -0.89 -20.94
N LEU A 210 -4.41 -1.89 -21.59
CA LEU A 210 -4.14 -3.19 -20.98
C LEU A 210 -3.18 -3.08 -19.81
N TYR A 211 -2.14 -2.26 -19.92
CA TYR A 211 -1.18 -2.04 -18.85
C TYR A 211 -1.85 -1.41 -17.61
N ARG A 212 -2.71 -0.43 -17.80
CA ARG A 212 -3.50 0.18 -16.71
C ARG A 212 -4.45 -0.83 -16.07
N ILE A 213 -5.22 -1.58 -16.85
CA ILE A 213 -6.13 -2.61 -16.34
C ILE A 213 -5.38 -3.60 -15.45
N ILE A 214 -4.25 -4.13 -15.92
CA ILE A 214 -3.43 -5.07 -15.15
C ILE A 214 -2.90 -4.41 -13.87
N ALA A 215 -2.51 -3.13 -13.91
CA ALA A 215 -2.07 -2.41 -12.71
C ALA A 215 -3.18 -2.30 -11.65
N PHE A 216 -4.42 -1.99 -12.07
CA PHE A 216 -5.59 -2.01 -11.17
C PHE A 216 -5.86 -3.40 -10.59
N MET A 217 -5.75 -4.46 -11.40
CA MET A 217 -5.91 -5.83 -10.93
C MET A 217 -4.86 -6.23 -9.90
N ILE A 218 -3.58 -5.86 -10.12
CA ILE A 218 -2.48 -6.13 -9.16
C ILE A 218 -2.68 -5.31 -7.87
N SER A 219 -3.13 -4.06 -7.97
CA SER A 219 -3.47 -3.24 -6.81
C SER A 219 -4.56 -3.89 -5.96
N ALA A 220 -5.68 -4.25 -6.58
CA ALA A 220 -6.79 -4.92 -5.90
C ALA A 220 -6.39 -6.29 -5.30
N PHE A 221 -5.56 -7.07 -6.01
CA PHE A 221 -4.99 -8.32 -5.50
C PHE A 221 -4.16 -8.09 -4.23
N SER A 222 -3.35 -7.04 -4.20
CA SER A 222 -2.58 -6.63 -3.02
C SER A 222 -3.51 -6.26 -1.86
N VAL A 223 -4.60 -5.56 -2.15
CA VAL A 223 -5.64 -5.22 -1.14
C VAL A 223 -6.28 -6.48 -0.57
N ALA A 224 -6.55 -7.50 -1.40
CA ALA A 224 -7.10 -8.77 -0.89
C ALA A 224 -6.14 -9.49 0.06
N ILE A 225 -4.85 -9.56 -0.28
CA ILE A 225 -3.84 -10.15 0.62
C ILE A 225 -3.79 -9.36 1.94
N ALA A 226 -3.76 -8.03 1.88
CA ALA A 226 -3.78 -7.17 3.06
C ALA A 226 -5.04 -7.39 3.91
N SER A 227 -6.19 -7.56 3.27
CA SER A 227 -7.49 -7.84 3.90
C SER A 227 -7.50 -9.19 4.63
N ILE A 228 -6.97 -10.25 4.01
CA ILE A 228 -6.83 -11.58 4.60
C ILE A 228 -5.93 -11.51 5.83
N ILE A 229 -4.80 -10.83 5.74
CA ILE A 229 -3.87 -10.64 6.86
C ILE A 229 -4.55 -9.86 7.98
N LEU A 230 -5.26 -8.78 7.65
CA LEU A 230 -5.94 -7.94 8.64
C LEU A 230 -7.06 -8.70 9.36
N SER A 231 -7.89 -9.46 8.62
CA SER A 231 -8.94 -10.33 9.18
C SER A 231 -8.35 -11.40 10.09
N SER A 232 -7.26 -12.07 9.66
CA SER A 232 -6.55 -13.06 10.47
C SER A 232 -5.96 -12.45 11.75
N ARG A 233 -5.40 -11.23 11.66
CA ARG A 233 -4.81 -10.53 12.81
C ARG A 233 -5.85 -10.11 13.85
N MET A 234 -6.98 -9.59 13.39
CA MET A 234 -8.07 -9.12 14.25
C MET A 234 -8.99 -10.25 14.68
N ASN A 235 -8.89 -11.42 14.04
CA ASN A 235 -9.86 -12.53 14.14
C ASN A 235 -11.30 -12.05 13.95
N SER A 236 -11.49 -11.10 13.06
CA SER A 236 -12.79 -10.49 12.80
C SER A 236 -12.81 -9.78 11.44
N GLY A 237 -14.02 -9.52 10.96
CA GLY A 237 -14.30 -8.66 9.82
C GLY A 237 -15.17 -7.49 10.24
N THR A 238 -14.73 -6.28 9.94
CA THR A 238 -15.49 -5.06 10.20
C THR A 238 -15.67 -4.25 8.91
N PRO A 239 -16.88 -3.71 8.65
CA PRO A 239 -17.15 -2.96 7.42
C PRO A 239 -16.35 -1.64 7.30
N VAL A 240 -15.69 -1.23 8.36
CA VAL A 240 -14.88 -0.01 8.41
C VAL A 240 -13.37 -0.29 8.55
N ALA A 241 -12.94 -1.56 8.38
CA ALA A 241 -11.55 -1.97 8.58
C ALA A 241 -10.53 -1.20 7.75
N GLY A 242 -10.93 -0.79 6.56
CA GLY A 242 -10.04 -0.16 5.59
C GLY A 242 -10.17 1.36 5.51
N VAL A 243 -11.03 1.99 6.30
CA VAL A 243 -11.23 3.45 6.27
C VAL A 243 -9.91 4.17 6.57
N GLY A 244 -9.49 5.04 5.65
CA GLY A 244 -8.25 5.81 5.75
C GLY A 244 -7.01 5.14 5.16
N PHE A 245 -7.04 3.84 4.85
CA PHE A 245 -5.89 3.15 4.23
C PHE A 245 -5.58 3.69 2.83
N GLU A 246 -6.57 4.18 2.10
CA GLU A 246 -6.39 4.86 0.82
C GLU A 246 -5.48 6.10 0.97
N PHE A 247 -5.70 6.90 1.99
CA PHE A 247 -4.89 8.08 2.28
C PHE A 247 -3.51 7.71 2.82
N ASP A 248 -3.41 6.73 3.71
CA ASP A 248 -2.13 6.24 4.23
C ASP A 248 -1.25 5.69 3.10
N ALA A 249 -1.83 4.92 2.17
CA ALA A 249 -1.11 4.37 1.02
C ALA A 249 -0.63 5.46 0.06
N VAL A 250 -1.50 6.41 -0.30
CA VAL A 250 -1.14 7.54 -1.18
C VAL A 250 -0.06 8.40 -0.53
N THR A 251 -0.19 8.71 0.76
CA THR A 251 0.81 9.46 1.52
C THR A 251 2.17 8.78 1.49
N ALA A 252 2.21 7.48 1.75
CA ALA A 252 3.44 6.70 1.72
C ALA A 252 4.11 6.71 0.33
N ILE A 253 3.31 6.59 -0.74
CA ILE A 253 3.77 6.64 -2.13
C ILE A 253 4.38 8.01 -2.45
N LEU A 254 3.74 9.11 -2.02
CA LEU A 254 4.21 10.47 -2.22
C LEU A 254 5.48 10.77 -1.43
N ILE A 255 5.52 10.44 -0.14
CA ILE A 255 6.71 10.58 0.71
C ILE A 255 7.86 9.76 0.13
N GLY A 256 7.56 8.59 -0.46
CA GLY A 256 8.52 7.78 -1.21
C GLY A 256 9.04 8.43 -2.49
N GLY A 257 8.45 9.55 -2.95
CA GLY A 257 8.88 10.29 -4.13
C GLY A 257 8.37 9.71 -5.45
N THR A 258 7.30 8.91 -5.41
CA THR A 258 6.58 8.50 -6.62
C THR A 258 5.68 9.63 -7.09
N SER A 259 5.72 9.96 -8.38
CA SER A 259 4.97 11.05 -8.99
C SER A 259 3.49 10.68 -9.19
N LEU A 260 2.54 11.50 -8.73
CA LEU A 260 1.10 11.29 -8.96
C LEU A 260 0.68 11.44 -10.44
N ILE A 261 1.45 12.16 -11.25
CA ILE A 261 1.17 12.26 -12.70
C ILE A 261 1.54 10.96 -13.43
N GLY A 262 2.35 10.10 -12.78
CA GLY A 262 2.85 8.88 -13.39
C GLY A 262 4.26 8.98 -13.97
N GLY A 263 4.69 7.94 -14.65
CA GLY A 263 5.98 7.84 -15.35
C GLY A 263 7.20 7.65 -14.45
N ARG A 264 7.09 7.86 -13.13
CA ARG A 264 8.21 7.71 -12.18
C ARG A 264 7.71 7.10 -10.87
N GLY A 265 8.44 6.09 -10.39
CA GLY A 265 8.15 5.45 -9.11
C GLY A 265 9.08 4.29 -8.81
N SER A 266 9.06 3.85 -7.56
CA SER A 266 9.83 2.69 -7.06
C SER A 266 9.13 2.12 -5.84
N ILE A 267 8.95 0.81 -5.83
CA ILE A 267 8.36 0.10 -4.69
C ILE A 267 9.25 0.26 -3.45
N ILE A 268 10.57 0.19 -3.62
CA ILE A 268 11.51 0.38 -2.50
C ILE A 268 11.34 1.77 -1.87
N ASN A 269 11.19 2.81 -2.67
CA ASN A 269 10.99 4.15 -2.15
C ASN A 269 9.61 4.30 -1.48
N THR A 270 8.57 3.67 -2.03
CA THR A 270 7.25 3.58 -1.39
C THR A 270 7.35 2.91 -0.02
N ILE A 271 8.12 1.82 0.12
CA ILE A 271 8.32 1.15 1.42
C ILE A 271 9.02 2.08 2.41
N ILE A 272 10.01 2.86 1.98
CA ILE A 272 10.63 3.87 2.84
C ILE A 272 9.58 4.90 3.31
N GLY A 273 8.69 5.33 2.43
CA GLY A 273 7.57 6.21 2.78
C GLY A 273 6.60 5.57 3.78
N VAL A 274 6.26 4.29 3.61
CA VAL A 274 5.43 3.54 4.58
C VAL A 274 6.12 3.46 5.94
N LEU A 275 7.42 3.17 5.97
CA LEU A 275 8.20 3.11 7.21
C LEU A 275 8.23 4.47 7.91
N LEU A 276 8.44 5.57 7.18
CA LEU A 276 8.38 6.92 7.72
C LEU A 276 7.04 7.21 8.38
N LEU A 277 5.95 6.93 7.67
CA LEU A 277 4.59 7.14 8.19
C LEU A 277 4.32 6.27 9.42
N ALA A 278 4.71 4.99 9.39
CA ALA A 278 4.50 4.06 10.48
C ALA A 278 5.30 4.43 11.75
N VAL A 279 6.56 4.84 11.59
CA VAL A 279 7.40 5.29 12.71
C VAL A 279 6.83 6.57 13.32
N LEU A 280 6.34 7.50 12.49
CA LEU A 280 5.69 8.72 12.97
C LEU A 280 4.43 8.41 13.79
N ILE A 281 3.53 7.57 13.24
CA ILE A 281 2.29 7.20 13.93
C ILE A 281 2.58 6.40 15.21
N ASN A 282 3.58 5.52 15.19
CA ASN A 282 4.03 4.79 16.35
C ASN A 282 4.54 5.75 17.43
N ALA A 283 5.34 6.74 17.05
CA ALA A 283 5.81 7.77 17.99
C ALA A 283 4.63 8.53 18.63
N LEU A 284 3.68 9.02 17.83
CA LEU A 284 2.48 9.69 18.34
C LEU A 284 1.68 8.79 19.30
N THR A 285 1.60 7.50 19.01
CA THR A 285 0.93 6.52 19.87
C THR A 285 1.68 6.30 21.19
N LEU A 286 3.02 6.21 21.16
CA LEU A 286 3.84 6.09 22.37
C LEU A 286 3.73 7.31 23.30
N TYR A 287 3.52 8.50 22.72
CA TYR A 287 3.23 9.73 23.45
C TYR A 287 1.74 9.92 23.77
N GLN A 288 0.91 8.88 23.56
CA GLN A 288 -0.52 8.87 23.84
C GLN A 288 -1.31 10.00 23.15
N VAL A 289 -0.84 10.46 21.99
CA VAL A 289 -1.56 11.47 21.18
C VAL A 289 -2.88 10.89 20.73
N PRO A 290 -4.04 11.55 21.01
CA PRO A 290 -5.35 11.06 20.61
C PRO A 290 -5.46 10.81 19.10
N PHE A 291 -6.20 9.79 18.71
CA PHE A 291 -6.36 9.36 17.31
C PHE A 291 -6.82 10.50 16.37
N ALA A 292 -7.69 11.39 16.88
CA ALA A 292 -8.14 12.57 16.12
C ALA A 292 -6.97 13.46 15.68
N PHE A 293 -6.01 13.73 16.57
CA PHE A 293 -4.82 14.51 16.23
C PHE A 293 -3.90 13.76 15.25
N GLN A 294 -3.77 12.42 15.40
CA GLN A 294 -3.00 11.62 14.44
C GLN A 294 -3.57 11.75 13.02
N ASN A 295 -4.89 11.77 12.86
CA ASN A 295 -5.54 11.97 11.57
C ASN A 295 -5.33 13.39 11.01
N ILE A 296 -5.33 14.42 11.88
CA ILE A 296 -4.98 15.79 11.47
C ILE A 296 -3.54 15.84 10.93
N PHE A 297 -2.59 15.25 11.66
CA PHE A 297 -1.19 15.15 11.21
C PHE A 297 -1.04 14.43 9.88
N LYS A 298 -1.75 13.30 9.69
CA LYS A 298 -1.76 12.58 8.40
C LYS A 298 -2.27 13.47 7.26
N GLY A 299 -3.38 14.18 7.48
CA GLY A 299 -3.94 15.08 6.48
C GLY A 299 -2.98 16.21 6.10
N LEU A 300 -2.32 16.82 7.08
CA LEU A 300 -1.31 17.85 6.85
C LEU A 300 -0.10 17.31 6.08
N LEU A 301 0.33 16.08 6.38
CA LEU A 301 1.42 15.43 5.65
C LEU A 301 1.08 15.17 4.19
N ILE A 302 -0.17 14.77 3.88
CA ILE A 302 -0.64 14.59 2.51
C ILE A 302 -0.54 15.92 1.75
N ILE A 303 -1.08 17.00 2.32
CA ILE A 303 -1.05 18.33 1.71
C ILE A 303 0.38 18.79 1.46
N LEU A 304 1.26 18.61 2.46
CA LEU A 304 2.68 18.96 2.34
C LEU A 304 3.38 18.14 1.25
N ALA A 305 3.15 16.84 1.21
CA ALA A 305 3.74 15.94 0.22
C ALA A 305 3.32 16.32 -1.21
N ILE A 306 2.04 16.68 -1.42
CA ILE A 306 1.53 17.14 -2.71
C ILE A 306 2.18 18.48 -3.11
N ILE A 307 2.29 19.44 -2.19
CA ILE A 307 2.93 20.73 -2.45
C ILE A 307 4.40 20.54 -2.88
N VAL A 308 5.12 19.66 -2.17
CA VAL A 308 6.52 19.35 -2.49
C VAL A 308 6.64 18.66 -3.86
N ASP A 309 5.73 17.71 -4.18
CA ASP A 309 5.73 17.04 -5.48
C ASP A 309 5.48 18.04 -6.62
N VAL A 310 4.49 18.92 -6.49
CA VAL A 310 4.18 19.96 -7.49
C VAL A 310 5.36 20.91 -7.70
N ARG A 311 5.94 21.46 -6.62
CA ARG A 311 7.08 22.39 -6.69
C ARG A 311 8.34 21.74 -7.25
N SER A 312 8.58 20.48 -6.89
CA SER A 312 9.71 19.72 -7.42
C SER A 312 9.63 19.57 -8.95
N ARG A 313 8.43 19.44 -9.49
CA ARG A 313 8.20 19.34 -10.93
C ARG A 313 8.41 20.65 -11.65
N GLU A 314 7.92 21.77 -11.11
CA GLU A 314 8.15 23.09 -11.68
C GLU A 314 9.64 23.39 -11.81
N LYS A 315 10.45 22.91 -10.87
CA LYS A 315 11.91 23.12 -10.85
C LYS A 315 12.70 22.19 -11.79
N TYR A 316 12.22 20.96 -12.01
CA TYR A 316 12.92 19.92 -12.77
C TYR A 316 12.12 19.40 -13.97
N GLY A 317 10.88 19.82 -14.11
CA GLY A 317 9.95 19.42 -15.16
C GLY A 317 9.83 20.50 -16.20
N LYS A 318 10.73 20.44 -17.13
CA LYS A 318 10.42 20.89 -18.46
C LYS A 318 10.15 19.67 -19.30
#